data_06559dd9a3948963c86c23cf837bd15b
#
_entry.id   06559dd9a3948963c86c23cf837bd15b
#
_cell.length_a   1.000
_cell.length_b   1.000
_cell.length_c   1.000
_cell.angle_alpha   90.00
_cell.angle_beta   90.00
_cell.angle_gamma   90.00
#
_symmetry.space_group_name_H-M   'P 1'
#
loop_
_entity.id
_entity.type
_entity.pdbx_description
1 polymer ?
#
loop_
_entity_poly.entity_id
_entity_poly.type
_entity_poly.pdbx_seq_one_letter_code
_entity_poly.pdbx_strand_id
1 'polypeptide(L)'
;KLWDVLERLKTYYADLDKRQSADKIIEDMACSQDAYKTLFSAEFKELTTIGNNFRIRHHETNKIDIVDIRHYDYFFNRCLALIALALQYLQ
;
A
#
# COMPACT_ATOMS: atom_id res chain seq x y z
N LYS A 1 -0.74 12.86 -1.99
CA LYS A 1 -0.46 12.26 -0.69
C LYS A 1 -0.11 10.81 -0.84
N LEU A 2 0.66 10.28 0.10
CA LEU A 2 1.30 8.97 -0.10
C LEU A 2 0.29 7.82 -0.19
N TRP A 3 -0.77 7.84 0.62
CA TRP A 3 -1.80 6.79 0.56
C TRP A 3 -2.63 6.86 -0.72
N ASP A 4 -2.79 8.03 -1.29
CA ASP A 4 -3.43 8.18 -2.61
C ASP A 4 -2.53 7.58 -3.70
N VAL A 5 -1.22 7.74 -3.57
CA VAL A 5 -0.25 7.10 -4.47
C VAL A 5 -0.35 5.58 -4.36
N LEU A 6 -0.46 5.04 -3.14
CA LEU A 6 -0.64 3.60 -2.93
C LEU A 6 -1.90 3.08 -3.63
N GLU A 7 -3.02 3.81 -3.50
CA GLU A 7 -4.28 3.42 -4.16
C GLU A 7 -4.18 3.48 -5.68
N ARG A 8 -3.52 4.50 -6.21
CA ARG A 8 -3.30 4.61 -7.66
C ARG A 8 -2.36 3.52 -8.18
N LEU A 9 -1.35 3.16 -7.41
CA LEU A 9 -0.43 2.08 -7.75
C LEU A 9 -1.18 0.77 -7.99
N LYS A 10 -2.16 0.46 -7.15
CA LYS A 10 -2.95 -0.78 -7.28
C LYS A 10 -3.72 -0.86 -8.60
N THR A 11 -3.97 0.27 -9.26
CA THR A 11 -4.70 0.32 -10.53
C THR A 11 -3.80 0.64 -11.72
N TYR A 12 -2.50 0.48 -11.56
CA TYR A 12 -1.51 0.85 -12.58
C TYR A 12 -1.77 0.16 -13.93
N TYR A 13 -2.12 -1.13 -13.91
CA TYR A 13 -2.43 -1.86 -15.13
C TYR A 13 -3.90 -1.63 -15.50
N ALA A 14 -4.13 -0.61 -16.34
CA ALA A 14 -5.48 -0.10 -16.61
C ALA A 14 -6.39 -1.09 -17.36
N ASP A 15 -5.82 -2.06 -18.07
CA ASP A 15 -6.56 -3.10 -18.76
C ASP A 15 -6.99 -4.26 -17.86
N LEU A 16 -6.56 -4.26 -16.61
CA LEU A 16 -6.97 -5.23 -15.60
C LEU A 16 -7.88 -4.56 -14.58
N ASP A 17 -8.72 -5.34 -13.90
CA ASP A 17 -9.46 -4.79 -12.78
C ASP A 17 -8.48 -4.50 -11.62
N LYS A 18 -8.95 -3.79 -10.59
CA LYS A 18 -8.10 -3.37 -9.46
C LYS A 18 -7.42 -4.55 -8.77
N ARG A 19 -8.16 -5.64 -8.56
CA ARG A 19 -7.63 -6.84 -7.91
C ARG A 19 -6.56 -7.50 -8.76
N GLN A 20 -6.82 -7.68 -10.04
CA GLN A 20 -5.88 -8.29 -10.97
C GLN A 20 -4.62 -7.46 -11.12
N SER A 21 -4.76 -6.13 -11.18
CA SER A 21 -3.63 -5.21 -11.27
C SER A 21 -2.76 -5.31 -10.02
N ALA A 22 -3.35 -5.26 -8.84
CA ALA A 22 -2.62 -5.39 -7.58
C ALA A 22 -1.92 -6.75 -7.49
N ASP A 23 -2.60 -7.82 -7.87
CA ASP A 23 -2.02 -9.17 -7.85
C ASP A 23 -0.82 -9.29 -8.80
N LYS A 24 -0.89 -8.67 -9.97
CA LYS A 24 0.23 -8.65 -10.91
C LYS A 24 1.43 -7.92 -10.33
N ILE A 25 1.21 -6.77 -9.70
CA ILE A 25 2.29 -6.00 -9.08
C ILE A 25 2.96 -6.85 -7.99
N ILE A 26 2.17 -7.49 -7.14
CA ILE A 26 2.67 -8.34 -6.05
C ILE A 26 3.45 -9.53 -6.62
N GLU A 27 2.94 -10.18 -7.65
CA GLU A 27 3.61 -11.29 -8.32
C GLU A 27 5.00 -10.89 -8.81
N ASP A 28 5.07 -9.73 -9.47
CA ASP A 28 6.33 -9.23 -10.01
C ASP A 28 7.31 -8.84 -8.88
N MET A 29 6.82 -8.17 -7.84
CA MET A 29 7.63 -7.82 -6.67
C MET A 29 8.20 -9.05 -5.96
N ALA A 30 7.42 -10.12 -5.93
CA ALA A 30 7.78 -11.35 -5.24
C ALA A 30 8.70 -12.23 -6.09
N CYS A 31 8.97 -11.86 -7.33
CA CYS A 31 9.75 -12.69 -8.27
C CYS A 31 9.20 -14.11 -8.35
N SER A 32 7.88 -14.25 -8.34
CA SER A 32 7.13 -15.51 -8.37
C SER A 32 7.41 -16.45 -7.19
N GLN A 33 7.95 -15.94 -6.08
CA GLN A 33 8.20 -16.70 -4.87
C GLN A 33 7.00 -16.62 -3.92
N ASP A 34 6.42 -17.76 -3.57
CA ASP A 34 5.18 -17.81 -2.77
C ASP A 34 5.32 -17.13 -1.41
N ALA A 35 6.46 -17.31 -0.73
CA ALA A 35 6.69 -16.69 0.58
C ALA A 35 6.65 -15.17 0.48
N TYR A 36 7.26 -14.60 -0.56
CA TYR A 36 7.25 -13.15 -0.78
C TYR A 36 5.87 -12.64 -1.24
N LYS A 37 5.15 -13.42 -2.03
CA LYS A 37 3.78 -13.08 -2.42
C LYS A 37 2.88 -12.94 -1.19
N THR A 38 2.97 -13.88 -0.28
CA THR A 38 2.20 -13.85 0.97
C THR A 38 2.56 -12.62 1.80
N LEU A 39 3.86 -12.34 1.92
CA LEU A 39 4.34 -11.19 2.68
C LEU A 39 3.86 -9.87 2.07
N PHE A 40 4.05 -9.67 0.77
CA PHE A 40 3.67 -8.42 0.12
C PHE A 40 2.16 -8.23 0.03
N SER A 41 1.41 -9.31 -0.18
CA SER A 41 -0.06 -9.24 -0.13
C SER A 41 -0.55 -8.75 1.23
N ALA A 42 0.03 -9.28 2.32
CA ALA A 42 -0.30 -8.86 3.67
C ALA A 42 0.10 -7.39 3.91
N GLU A 43 1.23 -6.96 3.39
CA GLU A 43 1.72 -5.59 3.56
C GLU A 43 0.82 -4.57 2.84
N PHE A 44 0.43 -4.84 1.60
CA PHE A 44 -0.51 -3.98 0.87
C PHE A 44 -1.83 -3.86 1.62
N LYS A 45 -2.34 -4.98 2.11
CA LYS A 45 -3.61 -5.02 2.84
C LYS A 45 -3.51 -4.25 4.16
N GLU A 46 -2.43 -4.44 4.91
CA GLU A 46 -2.21 -3.78 6.19
C GLU A 46 -2.11 -2.26 6.03
N LEU A 47 -1.35 -1.80 5.04
CA LEU A 47 -1.21 -0.37 4.80
C LEU A 47 -2.51 0.27 4.31
N THR A 48 -3.30 -0.45 3.52
CA THR A 48 -4.63 0.01 3.14
C THR A 48 -5.53 0.16 4.37
N THR A 49 -5.48 -0.82 5.28
CA THR A 49 -6.23 -0.80 6.53
C THR A 49 -5.81 0.37 7.42
N ILE A 50 -4.49 0.61 7.55
CA ILE A 50 -3.95 1.74 8.31
C ILE A 50 -4.47 3.06 7.72
N GLY A 51 -4.38 3.22 6.40
CA GLY A 51 -4.85 4.45 5.74
C GLY A 51 -6.34 4.71 5.91
N ASN A 52 -7.14 3.64 5.99
CA ASN A 52 -8.59 3.75 6.15
C ASN A 52 -9.02 3.96 7.61
N ASN A 53 -8.31 3.38 8.57
CA ASN A 53 -8.72 3.40 9.98
C ASN A 53 -8.14 4.58 10.76
N PHE A 54 -6.96 5.04 10.41
CA PHE A 54 -6.32 6.21 11.01
C PHE A 54 -6.58 7.45 10.15
N ARG A 55 -6.43 8.64 10.70
CA ARG A 55 -6.69 9.90 9.97
C ARG A 55 -5.54 10.27 9.04
N ILE A 56 -5.18 9.35 8.15
CA ILE A 56 -4.13 9.59 7.15
C ILE A 56 -4.75 10.02 5.82
N ARG A 57 -5.81 9.33 5.38
CA ARG A 57 -6.50 9.62 4.11
C ARG A 57 -7.76 10.43 4.29
N HIS A 58 -8.48 10.23 5.40
CA HIS A 58 -9.80 10.74 5.63
C HIS A 58 -9.83 11.60 6.90
N HIS A 59 -10.58 12.68 6.87
CA HIS A 59 -10.78 13.58 8.00
C HIS A 59 -12.12 13.31 8.70
N GLU A 60 -12.56 12.07 8.70
CA GLU A 60 -13.80 11.66 9.34
C GLU A 60 -13.62 11.52 10.85
N THR A 61 -14.69 11.87 11.60
CA THR A 61 -14.63 11.88 13.06
C THR A 61 -14.54 10.49 13.69
N ASN A 62 -14.94 9.46 12.95
CA ASN A 62 -14.90 8.06 13.43
C ASN A 62 -13.55 7.36 13.18
N LYS A 63 -12.55 8.08 12.71
CA LYS A 63 -11.22 7.52 12.48
C LYS A 63 -10.35 7.68 13.72
N ILE A 64 -9.37 6.80 13.85
CA ILE A 64 -8.41 6.82 14.96
C ILE A 64 -7.43 7.97 14.75
N ASP A 65 -7.30 8.83 15.76
CA ASP A 65 -6.33 9.92 15.71
C ASP A 65 -4.90 9.39 15.86
N ILE A 66 -4.00 10.00 15.10
CA ILE A 66 -2.58 9.77 15.29
C ILE A 66 -2.09 10.83 16.26
N VAL A 67 -1.83 10.42 17.50
CA VAL A 67 -1.52 11.33 18.61
C VAL A 67 -0.03 11.58 18.81
N ASP A 68 0.83 10.84 18.11
CA ASP A 68 2.27 10.96 18.20
C ASP A 68 2.84 11.06 16.79
N ILE A 69 3.57 12.15 16.51
CA ILE A 69 4.16 12.37 15.18
C ILE A 69 5.11 11.24 14.78
N ARG A 70 5.74 10.56 15.76
CA ARG A 70 6.63 9.44 15.49
C ARG A 70 5.87 8.24 14.92
N HIS A 71 4.59 8.04 15.33
CA HIS A 71 3.74 7.00 14.76
C HIS A 71 3.39 7.34 13.30
N TYR A 72 3.08 8.61 13.03
CA TYR A 72 2.82 9.07 11.67
C TYR A 72 4.05 8.84 10.77
N ASP A 73 5.22 9.22 11.24
CA ASP A 73 6.47 9.06 10.51
C ASP A 73 6.74 7.58 10.21
N TYR A 74 6.47 6.70 11.16
CA TYR A 74 6.62 5.26 10.96
C TYR A 74 5.67 4.75 9.86
N PHE A 75 4.39 5.13 9.92
CA PHE A 75 3.43 4.72 8.90
C PHE A 75 3.81 5.27 7.52
N PHE A 76 4.22 6.53 7.47
CA PHE A 76 4.65 7.17 6.23
C PHE A 76 5.83 6.43 5.62
N ASN A 77 6.86 6.19 6.39
CA ASN A 77 8.07 5.53 5.91
C ASN A 77 7.79 4.09 5.47
N ARG A 78 6.92 3.40 6.18
CA ARG A 78 6.51 2.03 5.82
C ARG A 78 5.80 1.99 4.47
N CYS A 79 4.87 2.92 4.26
CA CYS A 79 4.15 3.04 2.99
C CYS A 79 5.09 3.45 1.86
N LEU A 80 5.96 4.42 2.11
CA LEU A 80 6.95 4.88 1.13
C LEU A 80 7.87 3.75 0.69
N ALA A 81 8.34 2.93 1.64
CA ALA A 81 9.22 1.81 1.34
C ALA A 81 8.54 0.80 0.41
N LEU A 82 7.27 0.48 0.68
CA LEU A 82 6.52 -0.46 -0.16
C LEU A 82 6.34 0.10 -1.58
N ILE A 83 5.95 1.37 -1.70
CA ILE A 83 5.76 2.01 -2.99
C ILE A 83 7.08 2.05 -3.76
N ALA A 84 8.16 2.44 -3.11
CA ALA A 84 9.48 2.53 -3.74
C ALA A 84 9.94 1.18 -4.28
N LEU A 85 9.69 0.11 -3.53
CA LEU A 85 10.00 -1.24 -4.01
C LEU A 85 9.15 -1.60 -5.22
N ALA A 86 7.83 -1.38 -5.14
CA ALA A 86 6.91 -1.74 -6.21
C ALA A 86 7.24 -1.03 -7.52
N LEU A 87 7.61 0.25 -7.46
CA LEU A 87 7.94 1.05 -8.65
C LEU A 87 9.09 0.44 -9.46
N GLN A 88 9.97 -0.32 -8.84
CA GLN A 88 11.10 -0.94 -9.51
C GLN A 88 10.68 -2.13 -10.39
N TYR A 89 9.47 -2.64 -10.22
CA TYR A 89 8.96 -3.82 -10.93
C TYR A 89 7.85 -3.50 -11.93
N LEU A 90 7.43 -2.25 -12.03
CA LEU A 90 6.40 -1.86 -13.01
C LEU A 90 6.96 -1.93 -14.43
N GLN A 91 6.12 -2.32 -15.36
CA GLN A 91 6.48 -2.48 -16.76
C GLN A 91 5.72 -1.50 -17.67
#